data_ea5da5f9a89313b92dbdfed8d0af5dab
#
_entry.id   ea5da5f9a89313b92dbdfed8d0af5dab
#
_cell.length_a   1.000
_cell.length_b   1.000
_cell.length_c   1.000
_cell.angle_alpha   90.00
_cell.angle_beta   90.00
_cell.angle_gamma   90.00
#
_symmetry.space_group_name_H-M   'P 1'
#
loop_
_entity.id
_entity.type
_entity.pdbx_description
1 polymer ?
#
loop_
_entity_poly.entity_id
_entity_poly.type
_entity_poly.pdbx_seq_one_letter_code
_entity_poly.pdbx_strand_id
1 'polypeptide(L)'
;KTDQFGEGLVKGLPYFTNEKYCPVTSLKNWINLSKIKTGPIFRRFAKGSVLTRNRLTDQSVVLIIKECLKLAGIENKNFSGHSLRSGFATVAAESGADERSIMAMTGHKTTQMVRRYIREANIFKNNALSKVKIWIDTIKRRKKFNL
;
A
#
# COMPACT_ATOMS: atom_id res chain seq x y z
N LYS A 1 4.74 -5.22 17.32
CA LYS A 1 3.63 -5.61 18.25
C LYS A 1 2.74 -6.75 17.73
N THR A 2 2.95 -7.27 16.53
CA THR A 2 2.07 -8.26 15.90
C THR A 2 2.58 -9.70 15.97
N ASP A 3 3.86 -9.90 16.29
CA ASP A 3 4.46 -11.23 16.48
C ASP A 3 5.01 -11.33 17.91
N GLN A 4 4.09 -11.41 18.87
CA GLN A 4 4.44 -11.49 20.30
C GLN A 4 5.07 -12.84 20.68
N PHE A 5 4.85 -13.88 19.87
CA PHE A 5 5.34 -15.23 20.13
C PHE A 5 6.57 -15.61 19.29
N GLY A 6 7.03 -14.72 18.40
CA GLY A 6 8.21 -14.96 17.56
C GLY A 6 8.01 -16.04 16.50
N GLU A 7 6.76 -16.36 16.15
CA GLU A 7 6.42 -17.39 15.15
C GLU A 7 6.89 -17.03 13.74
N GLY A 8 7.24 -15.75 13.51
CA GLY A 8 7.64 -15.26 12.22
C GLY A 8 6.50 -15.17 11.20
N LEU A 9 6.24 -13.99 10.68
CA LEU A 9 5.26 -13.83 9.60
C LEU A 9 6.00 -13.87 8.25
N VAL A 10 5.80 -14.92 7.48
CA VAL A 10 6.35 -15.04 6.13
C VAL A 10 5.42 -14.36 5.12
N LYS A 11 5.99 -13.49 4.27
CA LYS A 11 5.28 -12.82 3.18
C LYS A 11 6.05 -13.01 1.88
N GLY A 12 5.36 -13.51 0.86
CA GLY A 12 5.91 -13.58 -0.50
C GLY A 12 5.82 -12.22 -1.18
N LEU A 13 6.94 -11.73 -1.71
CA LEU A 13 6.97 -10.53 -2.54
C LEU A 13 7.33 -10.95 -3.97
N PRO A 14 6.44 -10.76 -4.95
CA PRO A 14 6.74 -11.06 -6.34
C PRO A 14 7.70 -10.03 -6.94
N TYR A 15 8.43 -10.43 -7.96
CA TYR A 15 9.13 -9.49 -8.81
C TYR A 15 8.14 -8.70 -9.65
N PHE A 16 8.36 -7.41 -9.80
CA PHE A 16 7.59 -6.56 -10.70
C PHE A 16 8.27 -6.52 -12.07
N THR A 17 7.49 -6.42 -13.12
CA THR A 17 7.98 -6.25 -14.49
C THR A 17 8.82 -4.99 -14.63
N ASN A 18 8.43 -3.89 -13.97
CA ASN A 18 9.20 -2.66 -13.94
C ASN A 18 10.18 -2.70 -12.75
N GLU A 19 11.46 -2.93 -13.04
CA GLU A 19 12.52 -3.03 -12.03
C GLU A 19 12.66 -1.77 -11.17
N LYS A 20 12.39 -0.59 -11.71
CA LYS A 20 12.46 0.69 -10.99
C LYS A 20 11.52 0.72 -9.78
N TYR A 21 10.39 0.05 -9.88
CA TYR A 21 9.38 -0.01 -8.81
C TYR A 21 9.34 -1.36 -8.10
N CYS A 22 10.26 -2.28 -8.44
CA CYS A 22 10.29 -3.61 -7.85
C CYS A 22 10.89 -3.58 -6.44
N PRO A 23 10.11 -3.90 -5.38
CA PRO A 23 10.61 -3.90 -4.01
C PRO A 23 11.68 -4.98 -3.77
N VAL A 24 11.60 -6.10 -4.49
CA VAL A 24 12.57 -7.20 -4.38
C VAL A 24 13.92 -6.78 -4.94
N THR A 25 13.94 -6.14 -6.13
CA THR A 25 15.15 -5.60 -6.75
C THR A 25 15.78 -4.53 -5.86
N SER A 26 14.96 -3.59 -5.36
CA SER A 26 15.42 -2.54 -4.45
C SER A 26 16.04 -3.10 -3.17
N LEU A 27 15.42 -4.12 -2.58
CA LEU A 27 15.94 -4.79 -1.38
C LEU A 27 17.27 -5.50 -1.64
N LYS A 28 17.40 -6.23 -2.76
CA LYS A 28 18.64 -6.88 -3.17
C LYS A 28 19.77 -5.87 -3.36
N ASN A 29 19.49 -4.79 -4.06
CA ASN A 29 20.45 -3.71 -4.28
C ASN A 29 20.90 -3.09 -2.95
N TRP A 30 19.95 -2.86 -2.03
CA TRP A 30 20.28 -2.38 -0.68
C TRP A 30 21.19 -3.33 0.09
N ILE A 31 20.88 -4.63 0.13
CA ILE A 31 21.70 -5.65 0.81
C ILE A 31 23.10 -5.70 0.20
N ASN A 32 23.21 -5.68 -1.12
CA ASN A 32 24.48 -5.69 -1.82
C ASN A 32 25.32 -4.44 -1.53
N LEU A 33 24.69 -3.25 -1.52
CA LEU A 33 25.36 -1.97 -1.26
C LEU A 33 25.78 -1.85 0.21
N SER A 34 24.90 -2.20 1.15
CA SER A 34 25.12 -2.04 2.58
C SER A 34 26.05 -3.10 3.18
N LYS A 35 26.29 -4.20 2.47
CA LYS A 35 27.10 -5.36 2.93
C LYS A 35 26.60 -5.95 4.25
N ILE A 36 25.33 -5.77 4.58
CA ILE A 36 24.73 -6.31 5.80
C ILE A 36 24.62 -7.84 5.69
N LYS A 37 25.28 -8.56 6.60
CA LYS A 37 25.22 -10.02 6.66
C LYS A 37 24.27 -10.52 7.76
N THR A 38 24.12 -9.78 8.85
CA THR A 38 23.32 -10.19 10.01
C THR A 38 22.63 -9.00 10.66
N GLY A 39 21.56 -9.24 11.41
CA GLY A 39 20.81 -8.24 12.16
C GLY A 39 19.80 -7.46 11.30
N PRO A 40 19.37 -6.27 11.76
CA PRO A 40 18.34 -5.49 11.07
C PRO A 40 18.79 -5.09 9.67
N ILE A 41 17.89 -5.26 8.68
CA ILE A 41 18.15 -4.87 7.29
C ILE A 41 18.09 -3.35 7.14
N PHE A 42 17.08 -2.71 7.74
CA PHE A 42 16.93 -1.25 7.71
C PHE A 42 17.52 -0.64 8.98
N ARG A 43 18.58 0.14 8.80
CA ARG A 43 19.40 0.68 9.89
C ARG A 43 19.44 2.19 9.84
N ARG A 44 19.69 2.79 10.99
CA ARG A 44 19.89 4.23 11.12
C ARG A 44 21.28 4.62 10.60
N PHE A 45 21.35 5.77 9.94
CA PHE A 45 22.62 6.46 9.66
C PHE A 45 23.01 7.37 10.84
N ALA A 46 24.27 7.39 11.19
CA ALA A 46 24.86 8.38 12.06
C ALA A 46 25.33 9.62 11.26
N LYS A 47 25.82 10.64 11.95
CA LYS A 47 26.42 11.82 11.31
C LYS A 47 27.55 11.39 10.36
N GLY A 48 27.62 12.03 9.18
CA GLY A 48 28.58 11.64 8.14
C GLY A 48 28.16 10.43 7.31
N SER A 49 26.86 10.10 7.26
CA SER A 49 26.31 9.00 6.45
C SER A 49 26.86 7.60 6.81
N VAL A 50 27.31 7.42 8.05
CA VAL A 50 27.81 6.13 8.54
C VAL A 50 26.64 5.21 8.89
N LEU A 51 26.56 4.04 8.24
CA LEU A 51 25.52 3.05 8.55
C LEU A 51 25.81 2.38 9.91
N THR A 52 24.88 2.51 10.84
CA THR A 52 25.01 1.95 12.19
C THR A 52 24.49 0.50 12.25
N ARG A 53 24.69 -0.20 13.38
CA ARG A 53 24.06 -1.50 13.65
C ARG A 53 22.62 -1.38 14.19
N ASN A 54 22.17 -0.19 14.54
CA ASN A 54 20.85 0.02 15.13
C ASN A 54 19.76 0.06 14.06
N ARG A 55 18.64 -0.64 14.31
CA ARG A 55 17.47 -0.62 13.43
C ARG A 55 16.87 0.79 13.32
N LEU A 56 16.18 1.07 12.23
CA LEU A 56 15.32 2.24 12.12
C LEU A 56 14.22 2.18 13.19
N THR A 57 13.91 3.33 13.79
CA THR A 57 12.76 3.48 14.67
C THR A 57 11.48 3.69 13.86
N ASP A 58 10.34 3.43 14.47
CA ASP A 58 9.03 3.68 13.85
C ASP A 58 8.87 5.16 13.46
N GLN A 59 9.40 6.07 14.28
CA GLN A 59 9.43 7.50 13.95
C GLN A 59 10.28 7.81 12.73
N SER A 60 11.45 7.18 12.58
CA SER A 60 12.30 7.35 11.40
C SER A 60 11.58 6.91 10.13
N VAL A 61 10.81 5.82 10.16
CA VAL A 61 10.01 5.38 9.02
C VAL A 61 8.95 6.43 8.65
N VAL A 62 8.27 7.01 9.64
CA VAL A 62 7.27 8.08 9.40
C VAL A 62 7.93 9.32 8.76
N LEU A 63 9.11 9.72 9.23
CA LEU A 63 9.84 10.86 8.68
C LEU A 63 10.26 10.61 7.22
N ILE A 64 10.74 9.40 6.90
CA ILE A 64 11.08 9.01 5.53
C ILE A 64 9.85 9.09 4.61
N ILE A 65 8.70 8.57 5.06
CA ILE A 65 7.44 8.66 4.29
C ILE A 65 7.07 10.11 4.04
N LYS A 66 7.13 10.97 5.05
CA LYS A 66 6.81 12.39 4.93
C LYS A 66 7.75 13.12 3.96
N GLU A 67 9.02 12.80 3.99
CA GLU A 67 9.98 13.38 3.04
C GLU A 67 9.71 12.93 1.60
N CYS A 68 9.42 11.65 1.38
CA CYS A 68 9.00 11.15 0.06
C CYS A 68 7.73 11.84 -0.46
N LEU A 69 6.74 12.07 0.40
CA LEU A 69 5.51 12.78 0.04
C LEU A 69 5.79 14.24 -0.33
N LYS A 70 6.65 14.91 0.44
CA LYS A 70 7.09 16.28 0.16
C LYS A 70 7.79 16.37 -1.21
N LEU A 71 8.69 15.44 -1.51
CA LEU A 71 9.35 15.36 -2.82
C LEU A 71 8.38 15.11 -3.97
N ALA A 72 7.28 14.40 -3.71
CA ALA A 72 6.20 14.17 -4.66
C ALA A 72 5.18 15.33 -4.76
N GLY A 73 5.37 16.43 -4.01
CA GLY A 73 4.43 17.56 -3.97
C GLY A 73 3.11 17.26 -3.28
N ILE A 74 3.05 16.21 -2.46
CA ILE A 74 1.83 15.78 -1.76
C ILE A 74 1.83 16.37 -0.34
N GLU A 75 0.72 17.00 0.05
CA GLU A 75 0.56 17.49 1.41
C GLU A 75 0.61 16.35 2.42
N ASN A 76 1.50 16.44 3.42
CA ASN A 76 1.88 15.31 4.26
C ASN A 76 1.33 15.33 5.69
N LYS A 77 0.47 16.30 6.05
CA LYS A 77 0.01 16.51 7.44
C LYS A 77 -0.62 15.26 8.06
N ASN A 78 -1.43 14.54 7.30
CA ASN A 78 -2.24 13.42 7.79
C ASN A 78 -1.67 12.03 7.41
N PHE A 79 -0.49 11.98 6.79
CA PHE A 79 0.10 10.71 6.35
C PHE A 79 0.98 10.07 7.42
N SER A 80 0.87 8.76 7.53
CA SER A 80 1.66 7.92 8.43
C SER A 80 1.94 6.56 7.78
N GLY A 81 2.69 5.68 8.46
CA GLY A 81 2.85 4.29 8.01
C GLY A 81 1.52 3.55 7.88
N HIS A 82 0.51 3.93 8.68
CA HIS A 82 -0.83 3.35 8.58
C HIS A 82 -1.56 3.76 7.29
N SER A 83 -1.30 4.97 6.79
CA SER A 83 -1.87 5.46 5.53
C SER A 83 -1.38 4.64 4.33
N LEU A 84 -0.10 4.26 4.29
CA LEU A 84 0.43 3.37 3.23
C LEU A 84 -0.23 1.99 3.26
N ARG A 85 -0.46 1.44 4.45
CA ARG A 85 -1.14 0.16 4.62
C ARG A 85 -2.60 0.23 4.16
N SER A 86 -3.30 1.30 4.50
CA SER A 86 -4.67 1.55 4.06
C SER A 86 -4.74 1.73 2.55
N GLY A 87 -3.84 2.56 1.98
CA GLY A 87 -3.75 2.78 0.54
C GLY A 87 -3.50 1.48 -0.23
N PHE A 88 -2.58 0.64 0.25
CA PHE A 88 -2.37 -0.69 -0.35
C PHE A 88 -3.64 -1.54 -0.33
N ALA A 89 -4.35 -1.60 0.82
CA ALA A 89 -5.57 -2.38 0.93
C ALA A 89 -6.67 -1.90 -0.03
N THR A 90 -6.81 -0.57 -0.18
CA THR A 90 -7.77 0.03 -1.13
C THR A 90 -7.40 -0.31 -2.58
N VAL A 91 -6.16 -0.06 -3.00
CA VAL A 91 -5.71 -0.34 -4.38
C VAL A 91 -5.79 -1.83 -4.71
N ALA A 92 -5.43 -2.72 -3.78
CA ALA A 92 -5.55 -4.15 -3.97
C ALA A 92 -7.02 -4.56 -4.15
N ALA A 93 -7.95 -4.01 -3.36
CA ALA A 93 -9.39 -4.24 -3.50
C ALA A 93 -9.93 -3.72 -4.84
N GLU A 94 -9.53 -2.52 -5.27
CA GLU A 94 -9.87 -1.95 -6.59
C GLU A 94 -9.37 -2.82 -7.74
N SER A 95 -8.21 -3.45 -7.57
CA SER A 95 -7.62 -4.39 -8.53
C SER A 95 -8.26 -5.77 -8.50
N GLY A 96 -9.22 -6.03 -7.59
CA GLY A 96 -9.95 -7.28 -7.52
C GLY A 96 -9.29 -8.36 -6.66
N ALA A 97 -8.30 -8.01 -5.83
CA ALA A 97 -7.71 -8.96 -4.89
C ALA A 97 -8.76 -9.41 -3.85
N ASP A 98 -8.74 -10.70 -3.52
CA ASP A 98 -9.63 -11.26 -2.52
C ASP A 98 -9.27 -10.83 -1.09
N GLU A 99 -10.24 -10.92 -0.20
CA GLU A 99 -10.14 -10.47 1.19
C GLU A 99 -8.98 -11.14 1.95
N ARG A 100 -8.77 -12.45 1.73
CA ARG A 100 -7.72 -13.22 2.43
C ARG A 100 -6.32 -12.79 1.97
N SER A 101 -6.13 -12.57 0.67
CA SER A 101 -4.88 -12.07 0.09
C SER A 101 -4.52 -10.70 0.63
N ILE A 102 -5.51 -9.78 0.72
CA ILE A 102 -5.30 -8.46 1.32
C ILE A 102 -4.93 -8.58 2.79
N MET A 103 -5.62 -9.44 3.56
CA MET A 103 -5.31 -9.69 4.97
C MET A 103 -3.90 -10.26 5.16
N ALA A 104 -3.51 -11.24 4.36
CA ALA A 104 -2.18 -11.85 4.43
C ALA A 104 -1.06 -10.82 4.22
N MET A 105 -1.22 -9.92 3.23
CA MET A 105 -0.23 -8.88 2.96
C MET A 105 -0.24 -7.77 4.00
N THR A 106 -1.42 -7.31 4.41
CA THR A 106 -1.53 -6.18 5.34
C THR A 106 -1.39 -6.60 6.81
N GLY A 107 -1.60 -7.87 7.15
CA GLY A 107 -1.61 -8.38 8.52
C GLY A 107 -2.81 -7.88 9.33
N HIS A 108 -3.95 -7.61 8.70
CA HIS A 108 -5.19 -7.34 9.42
C HIS A 108 -5.69 -8.62 10.09
N LYS A 109 -6.04 -8.53 11.38
CA LYS A 109 -6.51 -9.67 12.16
C LYS A 109 -7.97 -10.03 11.91
N THR A 110 -8.77 -9.07 11.43
CA THR A 110 -10.21 -9.26 11.21
C THR A 110 -10.60 -8.91 9.77
N THR A 111 -11.52 -9.69 9.23
CA THR A 111 -12.11 -9.45 7.91
C THR A 111 -12.89 -8.15 7.86
N GLN A 112 -13.50 -7.74 8.97
CA GLN A 112 -14.29 -6.51 9.06
C GLN A 112 -13.48 -5.26 8.67
N MET A 113 -12.21 -5.17 9.05
CA MET A 113 -11.33 -4.05 8.70
C MET A 113 -11.06 -4.00 7.19
N VAL A 114 -10.85 -5.18 6.56
CA VAL A 114 -10.57 -5.26 5.12
C VAL A 114 -11.84 -5.02 4.30
N ARG A 115 -13.00 -5.51 4.74
CA ARG A 115 -14.31 -5.30 4.08
C ARG A 115 -14.67 -3.83 3.94
N ARG A 116 -14.21 -2.97 4.84
CA ARG A 116 -14.37 -1.52 4.69
C ARG A 116 -13.69 -1.02 3.42
N TYR A 117 -12.42 -1.39 3.20
CA TYR A 117 -11.68 -0.99 1.99
C TYR A 117 -12.29 -1.58 0.72
N ILE A 118 -12.74 -2.84 0.76
CA ILE A 118 -13.41 -3.49 -0.38
C ILE A 118 -14.71 -2.78 -0.74
N ARG A 119 -15.52 -2.39 0.25
CA ARG A 119 -16.75 -1.64 0.02
C ARG A 119 -16.48 -0.28 -0.61
N GLU A 120 -15.53 0.47 -0.08
CA GLU A 120 -15.13 1.77 -0.61
C GLU A 120 -14.63 1.65 -2.06
N ALA A 121 -13.81 0.66 -2.36
CA ALA A 121 -13.30 0.37 -3.70
C ALA A 121 -14.42 -0.03 -4.71
N ASN A 122 -15.48 -0.68 -4.24
CA ASN A 122 -16.54 -1.22 -5.08
C ASN A 122 -17.79 -0.34 -5.20
N ILE A 123 -17.82 0.84 -4.58
CA ILE A 123 -18.99 1.75 -4.61
C ILE A 123 -19.50 1.98 -6.04
N PHE A 124 -18.59 2.14 -7.01
CA PHE A 124 -18.96 2.36 -8.41
C PHE A 124 -18.98 1.08 -9.26
N LYS A 125 -18.20 0.04 -8.91
CA LYS A 125 -18.09 -1.20 -9.70
C LYS A 125 -19.34 -2.08 -9.62
N ASN A 126 -19.99 -2.15 -8.45
CA ASN A 126 -21.16 -3.00 -8.19
C ASN A 126 -22.38 -2.17 -7.80
N ASN A 127 -22.51 -0.97 -8.34
CA ASN A 127 -23.66 -0.12 -8.06
C ASN A 127 -24.92 -0.67 -8.73
N ALA A 128 -25.98 -0.88 -7.93
CA ALA A 128 -27.27 -1.36 -8.46
C ALA A 128 -27.83 -0.45 -9.56
N LEU A 129 -27.57 0.86 -9.48
CA LEU A 129 -28.01 1.82 -10.51
C LEU A 129 -27.38 1.56 -11.87
N SER A 130 -26.16 1.03 -11.93
CA SER A 130 -25.52 0.68 -13.22
C SER A 130 -26.24 -0.49 -13.95
N LYS A 131 -27.02 -1.28 -13.21
CA LYS A 131 -27.80 -2.41 -13.73
C LYS A 131 -29.23 -2.01 -14.11
N VAL A 132 -29.68 -0.81 -13.73
CA VAL A 132 -31.03 -0.31 -14.02
C VAL A 132 -31.03 0.33 -15.42
N LYS A 133 -31.42 -0.44 -16.42
CA LYS A 133 -31.42 -0.02 -17.85
C LYS A 133 -32.31 1.20 -18.15
N ILE A 134 -33.32 1.48 -17.35
CA ILE A 134 -34.32 2.54 -17.57
C ILE A 134 -33.67 3.94 -17.60
N TRP A 135 -32.62 4.18 -16.84
CA TRP A 135 -31.98 5.49 -16.76
C TRP A 135 -31.08 5.83 -17.95
N ILE A 136 -30.42 4.84 -18.53
CA ILE A 136 -29.47 5.05 -19.64
C ILE A 136 -30.21 5.40 -20.92
N ASP A 137 -31.37 4.81 -21.16
CA ASP A 137 -32.17 5.07 -22.37
C ASP A 137 -32.88 6.44 -22.31
N THR A 138 -33.26 6.90 -21.13
CA THR A 138 -33.88 8.21 -20.95
C THR A 138 -32.88 9.36 -21.19
N ILE A 139 -31.63 9.22 -20.81
CA ILE A 139 -30.58 10.22 -21.05
C ILE A 139 -30.19 10.24 -22.54
N LYS A 140 -30.11 9.09 -23.21
CA LYS A 140 -29.85 9.02 -24.66
C LYS A 140 -30.98 9.64 -25.49
N ARG A 141 -32.24 9.51 -25.07
CA ARG A 141 -33.39 10.13 -25.75
C ARG A 141 -33.39 11.66 -25.57
N ARG A 142 -33.04 12.20 -24.39
CA ARG A 142 -32.98 13.65 -24.18
C ARG A 142 -31.87 14.33 -25.00
N LYS A 143 -30.74 13.66 -25.27
CA LYS A 143 -29.71 14.24 -26.16
C LYS A 143 -30.06 14.22 -27.63
N LYS A 144 -31.14 13.51 -28.06
CA LYS A 144 -31.64 13.52 -29.44
C LYS A 144 -32.66 14.59 -29.76
N PHE A 145 -33.14 15.31 -28.74
CA PHE A 145 -34.16 16.36 -28.89
C PHE A 145 -33.67 17.79 -28.64
N ASN A 146 -32.38 18.00 -28.43
CA ASN A 146 -31.74 19.30 -28.32
C ASN A 146 -30.71 19.50 -29.45
N LEU A 147 -31.20 19.45 -30.69
CA LEU A 147 -30.58 20.00 -31.90
C LEU A 147 -31.61 20.84 -32.60
#